data_678a88ca909f55c881e5f85efb482abe
#
_entry.id   678a88ca909f55c881e5f85efb482abe
#
_cell.length_a   1.000
_cell.length_b   1.000
_cell.length_c   1.000
_cell.angle_alpha   90.00
_cell.angle_beta   90.00
_cell.angle_gamma   90.00
#
_symmetry.space_group_name_H-M   'P 1'
#
loop_
_entity.id
_entity.type
_entity.pdbx_description
1 polymer ?
#
loop_
_entity_poly.entity_id
_entity_poly.type
_entity_poly.pdbx_seq_one_letter_code
_entity_poly.pdbx_strand_id
1 'polypeptide(L)'
;YTSFEYANPVVEEIKDEFIVNIDISNTGEISGKEIVQLYVAAPQNASLPKPSKELKAFGKTKELKAGETQTLSMKVAKADLASFDNDESAWVVDSGTYTILLATSSREIKQTVELTISNPIITKTNNVLQLQAPVSVLKPQ
;
A
#
# COMPACT_ATOMS: atom_id res chain seq x y z
N TYR A 1 -10.14 -4.89 -27.88
CA TYR A 1 -10.84 -4.49 -26.66
C TYR A 1 -10.47 -5.45 -25.52
N THR A 2 -9.95 -4.91 -24.45
CA THR A 2 -9.59 -5.71 -23.30
C THR A 2 -10.39 -5.25 -22.09
N SER A 3 -10.68 -6.17 -21.20
CA SER A 3 -11.26 -5.85 -19.92
C SER A 3 -10.73 -6.82 -18.89
N PHE A 4 -10.66 -6.39 -17.65
CA PHE A 4 -10.08 -7.20 -16.59
C PHE A 4 -10.98 -7.18 -15.37
N GLU A 5 -11.08 -8.33 -14.73
CA GLU A 5 -11.83 -8.46 -13.48
C GLU A 5 -10.85 -8.66 -12.33
N TYR A 6 -11.10 -7.96 -11.23
CA TYR A 6 -10.30 -8.05 -10.02
C TYR A 6 -11.09 -8.83 -8.98
N ALA A 7 -10.50 -9.88 -8.45
CA ALA A 7 -11.23 -10.76 -7.52
C ALA A 7 -10.32 -11.22 -6.39
N ASN A 8 -10.95 -11.62 -5.31
CA ASN A 8 -10.30 -12.27 -4.17
C ASN A 8 -9.15 -11.46 -3.56
N PRO A 9 -9.38 -10.21 -3.21
CA PRO A 9 -8.32 -9.43 -2.58
C PRO A 9 -8.02 -9.98 -1.19
N VAL A 10 -6.76 -10.21 -0.90
CA VAL A 10 -6.32 -10.73 0.39
C VAL A 10 -5.13 -9.93 0.85
N VAL A 11 -5.10 -9.53 2.11
CA VAL A 11 -3.94 -8.89 2.69
C VAL A 11 -3.35 -9.82 3.75
N GLU A 12 -2.02 -9.94 3.71
CA GLU A 12 -1.31 -10.76 4.65
C GLU A 12 -0.29 -9.89 5.36
N GLU A 13 -0.39 -9.79 6.67
CA GLU A 13 0.49 -8.94 7.44
C GLU A 13 1.68 -9.74 7.90
N ILE A 14 2.88 -9.21 7.63
CA ILE A 14 4.12 -9.78 8.09
C ILE A 14 4.73 -8.71 8.98
N LYS A 15 5.71 -9.06 9.77
CA LYS A 15 6.24 -8.21 10.82
C LYS A 15 6.38 -6.73 10.43
N ASP A 16 7.12 -6.42 9.39
CA ASP A 16 7.41 -5.04 9.01
C ASP A 16 6.76 -4.62 7.70
N GLU A 17 5.94 -5.49 7.12
CA GLU A 17 5.34 -5.20 5.82
C GLU A 17 4.04 -5.96 5.67
N PHE A 18 3.30 -5.63 4.63
CA PHE A 18 2.13 -6.42 4.29
C PHE A 18 2.15 -6.71 2.79
N ILE A 19 1.52 -7.81 2.43
CA ILE A 19 1.45 -8.26 1.05
C ILE A 19 -0.02 -8.32 0.67
N VAL A 20 -0.35 -7.73 -0.48
CA VAL A 20 -1.71 -7.75 -0.99
C VAL A 20 -1.72 -8.62 -2.22
N ASN A 21 -2.58 -9.62 -2.23
CA ASN A 21 -2.76 -10.50 -3.37
C ASN A 21 -4.10 -10.23 -4.01
N ILE A 22 -4.13 -10.24 -5.33
CA ILE A 22 -5.35 -9.99 -6.09
C ILE A 22 -5.32 -10.84 -7.36
N ASP A 23 -6.45 -11.44 -7.69
CA ASP A 23 -6.57 -12.23 -8.90
C ASP A 23 -7.06 -11.34 -10.01
N ILE A 24 -6.32 -11.29 -11.11
CA ILE A 24 -6.67 -10.49 -12.27
C ILE A 24 -6.98 -11.43 -13.41
N SER A 25 -8.19 -11.31 -13.95
CA SER A 25 -8.63 -12.16 -15.06
C SER A 25 -8.91 -11.30 -16.27
N ASN A 26 -8.46 -11.76 -17.42
CA ASN A 26 -8.79 -11.10 -18.68
C ASN A 26 -10.15 -11.58 -19.12
N THR A 27 -11.16 -10.73 -19.02
CA THR A 27 -12.52 -11.06 -19.40
C THR A 27 -12.86 -10.54 -20.80
N GLY A 28 -11.90 -9.92 -21.46
CA GLY A 28 -12.09 -9.46 -22.83
C GLY A 28 -11.77 -10.56 -23.84
N GLU A 29 -11.80 -10.19 -25.10
CA GLU A 29 -11.59 -11.15 -26.17
C GLU A 29 -10.18 -11.12 -26.73
N ILE A 30 -9.40 -10.12 -26.36
CA ILE A 30 -8.06 -9.92 -26.88
C ILE A 30 -7.07 -10.01 -25.73
N SER A 31 -5.90 -10.59 -25.98
CA SER A 31 -4.83 -10.66 -24.99
C SER A 31 -4.39 -9.27 -24.58
N GLY A 32 -4.02 -9.12 -23.34
CA GLY A 32 -3.56 -7.83 -22.85
C GLY A 32 -2.90 -7.91 -21.51
N LYS A 33 -2.32 -6.80 -21.07
CA LYS A 33 -1.69 -6.67 -19.78
C LYS A 33 -2.45 -5.65 -18.96
N GLU A 34 -2.44 -5.86 -17.65
CA GLU A 34 -3.11 -4.90 -16.76
C GLU A 34 -2.08 -4.36 -15.77
N ILE A 35 -2.23 -3.09 -15.43
CA ILE A 35 -1.45 -2.46 -14.37
C ILE A 35 -2.40 -2.17 -13.23
N VAL A 36 -2.10 -2.74 -12.07
CA VAL A 36 -2.92 -2.59 -10.88
C VAL A 36 -2.23 -1.60 -9.97
N GLN A 37 -2.94 -0.58 -9.54
CA GLN A 37 -2.43 0.43 -8.61
C GLN A 37 -2.97 0.14 -7.23
N LEU A 38 -2.10 0.23 -6.23
CA LEU A 38 -2.46 0.02 -4.85
C LEU A 38 -2.38 1.34 -4.11
N TYR A 39 -3.54 1.80 -3.66
CA TYR A 39 -3.64 3.01 -2.85
C TYR A 39 -3.96 2.63 -1.42
N VAL A 40 -3.54 3.46 -0.48
CA VAL A 40 -3.85 3.25 0.92
C VAL A 40 -4.46 4.52 1.47
N ALA A 41 -5.61 4.38 2.12
CA ALA A 41 -6.26 5.47 2.84
C ALA A 41 -6.05 5.25 4.33
N ALA A 42 -5.61 6.29 5.02
CA ALA A 42 -5.34 6.21 6.45
C ALA A 42 -6.65 6.12 7.25
N PRO A 43 -6.58 5.67 8.51
CA PRO A 43 -7.76 5.69 9.37
C PRO A 43 -8.29 7.11 9.52
N GLN A 44 -9.60 7.23 9.64
CA GLN A 44 -10.21 8.55 9.73
C GLN A 44 -9.83 9.29 11.00
N ASN A 45 -9.46 8.54 12.03
CA ASN A 45 -9.07 9.14 13.31
C ASN A 45 -7.55 9.21 13.45
N ALA A 46 -6.84 9.29 12.36
CA ALA A 46 -5.38 9.41 12.40
C ALA A 46 -4.99 10.68 13.15
N SER A 47 -3.87 10.59 13.87
CA SER A 47 -3.41 11.71 14.69
C SER A 47 -2.87 12.86 13.86
N LEU A 48 -2.45 12.60 12.63
CA LEU A 48 -1.90 13.63 11.75
C LEU A 48 -2.74 13.73 10.49
N PRO A 49 -2.82 14.93 9.90
CA PRO A 49 -3.58 15.08 8.65
C PRO A 49 -2.96 14.23 7.54
N LYS A 50 -3.83 13.62 6.73
CA LYS A 50 -3.38 12.79 5.63
C LYS A 50 -4.26 13.04 4.42
N PRO A 51 -3.71 12.86 3.21
CA PRO A 51 -4.54 12.89 2.03
C PRO A 51 -5.55 11.75 2.06
N SER A 52 -6.59 11.86 1.25
CA SER A 52 -7.64 10.86 1.25
C SER A 52 -7.12 9.47 0.88
N LYS A 53 -6.13 9.40 0.00
CA LYS A 53 -5.46 8.15 -0.32
C LYS A 53 -4.16 8.46 -1.02
N GLU A 54 -3.21 7.54 -0.92
CA GLU A 54 -1.91 7.68 -1.55
C GLU A 54 -1.55 6.43 -2.30
N LEU A 55 -0.94 6.58 -3.45
CA LEU A 55 -0.43 5.46 -4.23
C LEU A 55 0.82 4.91 -3.55
N LYS A 56 0.80 3.64 -3.18
CA LYS A 56 1.91 3.02 -2.45
C LYS A 56 2.63 1.96 -3.23
N ALA A 57 1.96 1.34 -4.19
CA ALA A 57 2.59 0.28 -4.98
C ALA A 57 1.81 0.08 -6.26
N PHE A 58 2.41 -0.64 -7.19
CA PHE A 58 1.68 -1.09 -8.37
C PHE A 58 2.24 -2.43 -8.80
N GLY A 59 1.42 -3.17 -9.53
CA GLY A 59 1.83 -4.43 -10.10
C GLY A 59 1.36 -4.52 -11.53
N LYS A 60 2.08 -5.32 -12.32
CA LYS A 60 1.77 -5.47 -13.73
C LYS A 60 1.64 -6.95 -14.03
N THR A 61 0.57 -7.33 -14.73
CA THR A 61 0.42 -8.73 -15.11
C THR A 61 1.32 -9.05 -16.30
N LYS A 62 1.57 -10.33 -16.50
CA LYS A 62 2.06 -10.76 -17.81
C LYS A 62 0.95 -10.53 -18.82
N GLU A 63 1.23 -10.78 -20.07
CA GLU A 63 0.17 -10.73 -21.07
C GLU A 63 -0.79 -11.89 -20.84
N LEU A 64 -2.04 -11.56 -20.55
CA LEU A 64 -3.06 -12.56 -20.26
C LEU A 64 -3.93 -12.76 -21.48
N LYS A 65 -4.09 -14.04 -21.85
CA LYS A 65 -4.98 -14.38 -22.94
C LYS A 65 -6.43 -14.27 -22.45
N ALA A 66 -7.36 -14.22 -23.39
CA ALA A 66 -8.76 -14.20 -23.03
C ALA A 66 -9.10 -15.35 -22.08
N GLY A 67 -9.70 -15.03 -20.95
CA GLY A 67 -10.05 -16.03 -19.94
C GLY A 67 -8.95 -16.42 -18.98
N GLU A 68 -7.74 -15.90 -19.18
CA GLU A 68 -6.61 -16.28 -18.31
C GLU A 68 -6.60 -15.43 -17.04
N THR A 69 -6.17 -16.03 -15.94
CA THR A 69 -6.10 -15.38 -14.63
C THR A 69 -4.68 -15.45 -14.09
N GLN A 70 -4.24 -14.37 -13.47
CA GLN A 70 -2.97 -14.34 -12.76
C GLN A 70 -3.19 -13.71 -11.39
N THR A 71 -2.54 -14.25 -10.36
CA THR A 71 -2.55 -13.65 -9.04
C THR A 71 -1.34 -12.73 -8.94
N LEU A 72 -1.59 -11.46 -8.66
CA LEU A 72 -0.53 -10.51 -8.41
C LEU A 72 -0.32 -10.35 -6.92
N SER A 73 0.95 -10.23 -6.52
CA SER A 73 1.31 -9.96 -5.14
C SER A 73 2.05 -8.64 -5.09
N MET A 74 1.61 -7.73 -4.23
CA MET A 74 2.24 -6.44 -4.07
C MET A 74 2.63 -6.27 -2.61
N LYS A 75 3.87 -5.85 -2.37
CA LYS A 75 4.41 -5.76 -1.03
C LYS A 75 4.57 -4.29 -0.67
N VAL A 76 4.12 -3.94 0.53
CA VAL A 76 4.24 -2.57 1.02
C VAL A 76 4.86 -2.62 2.42
N ALA A 77 5.90 -1.84 2.63
CA ALA A 77 6.50 -1.75 3.96
C ALA A 77 5.57 -0.94 4.85
N LYS A 78 5.39 -1.37 6.09
CA LYS A 78 4.54 -0.63 7.02
C LYS A 78 5.07 0.78 7.24
N ALA A 79 6.37 0.96 7.18
CA ALA A 79 6.98 2.28 7.33
C ALA A 79 6.52 3.26 6.26
N ASP A 80 6.08 2.77 5.09
CA ASP A 80 5.59 3.63 4.04
C ASP A 80 4.25 4.27 4.40
N LEU A 81 3.60 3.82 5.48
CA LEU A 81 2.36 4.41 5.94
C LEU A 81 2.59 5.53 6.94
N ALA A 82 3.84 5.79 7.28
CA ALA A 82 4.16 6.74 8.35
C ALA A 82 3.99 8.18 7.90
N SER A 83 3.67 9.03 8.85
CA SER A 83 3.71 10.48 8.70
C SER A 83 4.67 11.06 9.72
N PHE A 84 5.34 12.14 9.36
CA PHE A 84 6.29 12.74 10.28
C PHE A 84 5.57 13.67 11.26
N ASP A 85 5.81 13.45 12.54
CA ASP A 85 5.25 14.28 13.60
C ASP A 85 6.35 15.25 14.06
N ASN A 86 6.22 16.50 13.72
CA ASN A 86 7.22 17.51 14.05
C ASN A 86 7.38 17.69 15.56
N ASP A 87 6.28 17.60 16.28
CA ASP A 87 6.34 17.82 17.74
C ASP A 87 7.12 16.71 18.43
N GLU A 88 7.04 15.50 17.92
CA GLU A 88 7.73 14.38 18.52
C GLU A 88 9.05 14.07 17.82
N SER A 89 9.33 14.75 16.70
CA SER A 89 10.48 14.44 15.85
C SER A 89 10.54 12.96 15.52
N ALA A 90 9.41 12.43 15.08
CA ALA A 90 9.26 11.00 14.86
C ALA A 90 8.41 10.71 13.64
N TRP A 91 8.67 9.57 13.01
CA TRP A 91 7.78 9.02 12.00
C TRP A 91 6.78 8.11 12.71
N VAL A 92 5.51 8.31 12.43
CA VAL A 92 4.44 7.62 13.13
C VAL A 92 3.54 6.91 12.16
N VAL A 93 3.33 5.61 12.38
CA VAL A 93 2.28 4.83 11.71
C VAL A 93 1.19 4.67 12.76
N ASP A 94 0.05 5.33 12.55
CA ASP A 94 -1.02 5.27 13.52
C ASP A 94 -1.64 3.88 13.59
N SER A 95 -2.17 3.53 14.76
CA SER A 95 -3.01 2.34 14.87
C SER A 95 -4.36 2.64 14.23
N GLY A 96 -5.06 1.62 13.83
CA GLY A 96 -6.38 1.76 13.25
C GLY A 96 -6.51 0.95 11.98
N THR A 97 -7.61 1.12 11.29
CA THR A 97 -7.91 0.36 10.08
C THR A 97 -7.58 1.20 8.86
N TYR A 98 -6.63 0.71 8.09
CA TYR A 98 -6.26 1.32 6.82
C TYR A 98 -7.04 0.63 5.71
N THR A 99 -7.50 1.40 4.75
CA THR A 99 -8.22 0.83 3.59
C THR A 99 -7.25 0.74 2.43
N ILE A 100 -7.13 -0.45 1.87
CA ILE A 100 -6.30 -0.71 0.71
C ILE A 100 -7.21 -0.75 -0.50
N LEU A 101 -6.91 0.09 -1.49
CA LEU A 101 -7.74 0.21 -2.68
C LEU A 101 -6.94 -0.27 -3.88
N LEU A 102 -7.50 -1.22 -4.59
CA LEU A 102 -6.86 -1.78 -5.78
C LEU A 102 -7.61 -1.22 -6.99
N ALA A 103 -6.88 -0.58 -7.87
CA ALA A 103 -7.50 0.28 -8.87
C ALA A 103 -6.77 0.27 -10.19
N THR A 104 -7.46 0.68 -11.24
CA THR A 104 -6.84 0.93 -12.53
C THR A 104 -6.36 2.37 -12.61
N SER A 105 -6.95 3.25 -11.81
CA SER A 105 -6.56 4.65 -11.74
C SER A 105 -7.05 5.22 -10.42
N SER A 106 -6.69 6.46 -10.13
CA SER A 106 -7.12 7.10 -8.89
C SER A 106 -8.64 7.24 -8.80
N ARG A 107 -9.33 7.11 -9.93
CA ARG A 107 -10.78 7.27 -9.96
C ARG A 107 -11.53 5.96 -10.13
N GLU A 108 -10.87 4.92 -10.58
CA GLU A 108 -11.56 3.66 -10.84
C GLU A 108 -11.07 2.58 -9.90
N ILE A 109 -11.73 2.48 -8.77
CA ILE A 109 -11.40 1.50 -7.73
C ILE A 109 -12.15 0.22 -8.04
N LYS A 110 -11.40 -0.88 -8.09
CA LYS A 110 -11.98 -2.18 -8.42
C LYS A 110 -12.25 -3.04 -7.21
N GLN A 111 -11.37 -3.00 -6.21
CA GLN A 111 -11.54 -3.79 -5.00
C GLN A 111 -10.96 -3.04 -3.82
N THR A 112 -11.48 -3.32 -2.64
CA THR A 112 -10.94 -2.78 -1.41
C THR A 112 -10.75 -3.90 -0.40
N VAL A 113 -9.77 -3.74 0.47
CA VAL A 113 -9.54 -4.67 1.57
C VAL A 113 -8.95 -3.85 2.72
N GLU A 114 -9.14 -4.31 3.93
CA GLU A 114 -8.72 -3.54 5.11
C GLU A 114 -7.54 -4.20 5.81
N LEU A 115 -6.66 -3.35 6.34
CA LEU A 115 -5.55 -3.78 7.16
C LEU A 115 -5.64 -3.05 8.48
N THR A 116 -5.71 -3.80 9.58
CA THR A 116 -5.79 -3.19 10.91
C THR A 116 -4.42 -3.28 11.58
N ILE A 117 -3.92 -2.13 12.01
CA ILE A 117 -2.68 -2.05 12.77
C ILE A 117 -3.07 -1.80 14.22
N SER A 118 -2.74 -2.76 15.08
CA SER A 118 -3.22 -2.75 16.47
C SER A 118 -2.49 -1.74 17.33
N ASN A 119 -1.20 -1.55 17.08
CA ASN A 119 -0.38 -0.66 17.89
C ASN A 119 0.36 0.32 16.99
N PRO A 120 0.46 1.59 17.37
CA PRO A 120 1.19 2.54 16.53
C PRO A 120 2.67 2.17 16.48
N ILE A 121 3.29 2.49 15.37
CA ILE A 121 4.72 2.28 15.19
C ILE A 121 5.36 3.67 15.18
N ILE A 122 6.29 3.89 16.08
CA ILE A 122 6.92 5.19 16.23
C ILE A 122 8.42 5.02 16.05
N THR A 123 8.99 5.74 15.08
CA THR A 123 10.41 5.71 14.84
C THR A 123 10.93 7.13 15.02
N LYS A 124 11.65 7.36 16.10
CA LYS A 124 12.17 8.68 16.38
C LYS A 124 13.39 8.96 15.56
N THR A 125 13.47 10.18 15.07
CA THR A 125 14.70 10.58 14.41
C THR A 125 15.76 10.79 15.47
N ASN A 126 16.96 10.42 15.11
CA ASN A 126 18.05 10.58 16.03
C ASN A 126 18.69 11.89 15.80
N ASN A 127 18.23 12.88 16.48
CA ASN A 127 18.77 14.13 16.29
C ASN A 127 20.05 14.29 16.81
N VAL A 128 20.32 13.43 17.60
CA VAL A 128 21.54 13.50 18.12
C VAL A 128 22.50 13.42 17.23
N LEU A 129 22.27 12.89 16.57
CA LEU A 129 23.08 12.76 15.79
C LEU A 129 23.39 13.68 15.23
N GLN A 130 22.60 14.17 15.37
CA GLN A 130 22.92 15.13 14.82
C GLN A 130 24.21 15.13 14.92
N LEU A 131 24.61 14.39 15.43
CA LEU A 131 25.79 14.33 15.52
C LEU A 131 26.25 13.20 15.04
N GLN A 132 26.01 12.44 15.00
CA GLN A 132 26.45 11.39 14.55
C GLN A 132 25.80 10.77 13.75
N ALA A 133 25.65 10.45 13.51
CA ALA A 133 25.01 9.88 12.81
C ALA A 133 24.34 9.52 12.48
N PRO A 134 24.31 9.16 12.36
CA PRO A 134 23.57 8.73 11.94
C PRO A 134 22.71 8.56 11.45
N VAL A 135 22.66 8.65 11.32
CA VAL A 135 21.82 8.50 11.00
C VAL A 135 21.12 7.89 10.46
N SER A 136 21.24 7.51 10.56
CA SER A 136 20.58 6.97 10.13
C SER A 136 19.59 6.72 9.95
N VAL A 137 19.28 6.72 10.03
CA VAL A 137 18.36 6.47 9.99
C VAL A 137 17.51 6.82 9.49
N LEU A 138 17.49 7.21 9.13
CA LEU A 138 16.73 7.62 8.77
C LEU A 138 16.06 7.36 7.98
N LYS A 139 16.01 7.07 7.69
CA LYS A 139 15.30 6.89 7.00
C LYS A 139 14.63 6.21 6.89
N PRO A 140 14.09 6.32 6.99
CA PRO A 140 13.35 5.28 6.90
C PRO A 140 13.26 4.79 5.63
N GLN A 141 13.57 4.59 5.52
CA GLN A 141 13.51 4.35 4.59
C GLN A 141 13.24 3.74 4.19
#